data_f550a2d8c60d1856f407ab2b9f05e71e
#
_entry.id   f550a2d8c60d1856f407ab2b9f05e71e
#
_cell.length_a   1.000
_cell.length_b   1.000
_cell.length_c   1.000
_cell.angle_alpha   90.00
_cell.angle_beta   90.00
_cell.angle_gamma   90.00
#
_symmetry.space_group_name_H-M   'P 1'
#
loop_
_entity.id
_entity.type
_entity.pdbx_description
1 polymer ?
#
loop_
_entity_poly.entity_id
_entity_poly.type
_entity_poly.pdbx_seq_one_letter_code
_entity_poly.pdbx_strand_id
1 'polypeptide(L)'
;MKDYRALRQQPPGQAVTEQVIPNVQWFPGHMKKAKDIIVNNLKLVDVVIELLDARIPYSSANPMLQEIIAGKPRLVALNKSDLADRAVTRQWVKYFKKQGIPAVAVDAPQGRGIKQLVAMTEELARPMTDKLVS
;
A
#
# COMPACT_ATOMS: atom_id res chain seq x y z
N MET A 1 26.97 -1.21 2.11
CA MET A 1 25.73 -0.62 1.59
C MET A 1 24.93 -1.68 0.88
N LYS A 2 23.72 -1.89 1.28
CA LYS A 2 22.89 -2.96 0.70
C LYS A 2 22.43 -2.58 -0.70
N ASP A 3 22.49 -3.55 -1.61
CA ASP A 3 22.07 -3.32 -2.98
C ASP A 3 20.54 -3.41 -3.10
N TYR A 4 19.90 -2.27 -3.07
CA TYR A 4 18.44 -2.19 -3.23
C TYR A 4 17.95 -2.57 -4.64
N ARG A 5 18.85 -2.73 -5.60
CA ARG A 5 18.46 -3.19 -6.95
C ARG A 5 18.00 -4.64 -6.92
N ALA A 6 18.66 -5.46 -6.11
CA ALA A 6 18.27 -6.86 -5.94
C ALA A 6 16.86 -6.98 -5.36
N LEU A 7 16.50 -6.07 -4.42
CA LEU A 7 15.17 -6.05 -3.81
C LEU A 7 14.05 -5.69 -4.77
N ARG A 8 14.34 -4.86 -5.76
CA ARG A 8 13.35 -4.45 -6.75
C ARG A 8 12.85 -5.61 -7.60
N GLN A 9 13.67 -6.65 -7.71
CA GLN A 9 13.40 -7.80 -8.55
C GLN A 9 12.99 -9.05 -7.75
N GLN A 10 12.91 -8.93 -6.43
CA GLN A 10 12.48 -10.06 -5.61
C GLN A 10 10.99 -10.32 -5.79
N PRO A 11 10.62 -11.54 -6.13
CA PRO A 11 9.20 -11.88 -6.19
C PRO A 11 8.56 -11.83 -4.81
N PRO A 12 7.24 -11.55 -4.74
CA PRO A 12 6.52 -11.55 -3.49
C PRO A 12 6.60 -12.91 -2.79
N GLY A 13 6.65 -12.90 -1.47
CA GLY A 13 6.73 -14.11 -0.66
C GLY A 13 8.14 -14.55 -0.28
N GLN A 14 9.18 -13.90 -0.80
CA GLN A 14 10.53 -14.12 -0.29
C GLN A 14 10.72 -13.34 1.00
N ALA A 15 11.34 -13.98 2.00
CA ALA A 15 11.59 -13.33 3.27
C ALA A 15 12.52 -12.12 3.09
N VAL A 16 11.98 -10.95 3.35
CA VAL A 16 12.78 -9.73 3.44
C VAL A 16 13.22 -9.63 4.90
N THR A 17 14.50 -9.79 5.16
CA THR A 17 15.02 -9.66 6.52
C THR A 17 14.97 -8.19 6.95
N GLU A 18 14.80 -7.95 8.25
CA GLU A 18 14.81 -6.61 8.82
C GLU A 18 16.00 -5.77 8.40
N GLN A 19 17.11 -6.43 8.08
CA GLN A 19 18.35 -5.79 7.65
C GLN A 19 18.23 -5.12 6.28
N VAL A 20 17.19 -5.41 5.52
CA VAL A 20 16.98 -4.92 4.16
C VAL A 20 16.04 -3.71 4.16
N ILE A 21 15.27 -3.56 5.22
CA ILE A 21 14.39 -2.42 5.40
C ILE A 21 15.24 -1.23 5.85
N PRO A 22 15.20 -0.09 5.12
CA PRO A 22 15.94 1.10 5.55
C PRO A 22 15.54 1.46 6.97
N ASN A 23 16.53 1.73 7.81
CA ASN A 23 16.32 2.24 9.15
C ASN A 23 15.63 3.61 9.04
N VAL A 24 14.32 3.61 9.08
CA VAL A 24 13.58 4.84 9.26
C VAL A 24 13.68 5.17 10.73
N GLN A 25 14.58 6.11 11.04
CA GLN A 25 14.69 6.60 12.41
C GLN A 25 13.51 7.53 12.69
N TRP A 26 12.46 6.93 13.22
CA TRP A 26 11.34 7.69 13.75
C TRP A 26 11.66 8.02 15.21
N PHE A 27 11.77 9.28 15.51
CA PHE A 27 11.86 9.69 16.91
C PHE A 27 10.55 9.31 17.63
N PRO A 28 10.61 8.71 18.82
CA PRO A 28 9.42 8.20 19.52
C PRO A 28 8.28 9.22 19.66
N GLY A 29 8.61 10.47 19.90
CA GLY A 29 7.61 11.55 20.01
C GLY A 29 6.89 11.83 18.69
N HIS A 30 7.64 11.80 17.58
CA HIS A 30 7.07 11.99 16.23
C HIS A 30 6.21 10.82 15.81
N MET A 31 6.61 9.60 16.15
CA MET A 31 5.82 8.39 15.89
C MET A 31 4.49 8.43 16.59
N LYS A 32 4.46 8.79 17.87
CA LYS A 32 3.23 8.88 18.64
C LYS A 32 2.28 9.92 18.07
N LYS A 33 2.80 11.09 17.72
CA LYS A 33 2.01 12.17 17.12
C LYS A 33 1.41 11.76 15.78
N ALA A 34 2.23 11.16 14.92
CA ALA A 34 1.76 10.68 13.62
C ALA A 34 0.70 9.58 13.78
N LYS A 35 0.91 8.65 14.69
CA LYS A 35 -0.04 7.58 15.00
C LYS A 35 -1.38 8.14 15.47
N ASP A 36 -1.36 9.10 16.38
CA ASP A 36 -2.59 9.70 16.93
C ASP A 36 -3.38 10.42 15.84
N ILE A 37 -2.71 11.16 14.96
CA ILE A 37 -3.34 11.85 13.83
C ILE A 37 -3.99 10.83 12.89
N ILE A 38 -3.28 9.77 12.53
CA ILE A 38 -3.80 8.74 11.62
C ILE A 38 -4.99 8.01 12.25
N VAL A 39 -4.88 7.59 13.51
CA VAL A 39 -5.97 6.90 14.21
C VAL A 39 -7.23 7.77 14.28
N ASN A 40 -7.07 9.05 14.57
CA ASN A 40 -8.20 9.97 14.62
C ASN A 40 -8.85 10.17 13.23
N ASN A 41 -8.03 10.27 12.19
CA ASN A 41 -8.54 10.42 10.81
C ASN A 41 -9.20 9.14 10.30
N LEU A 42 -8.72 7.97 10.69
CA LEU A 42 -9.31 6.68 10.26
C LEU A 42 -10.76 6.52 10.69
N LYS A 43 -11.16 7.17 11.77
CA LYS A 43 -12.56 7.13 12.23
C LYS A 43 -13.51 7.79 11.24
N LEU A 44 -12.98 8.68 10.40
CA LEU A 44 -13.76 9.50 9.47
C LEU A 44 -13.74 8.98 8.04
N VAL A 45 -12.97 7.94 7.75
CA VAL A 45 -12.81 7.42 6.38
C VAL A 45 -13.40 6.01 6.25
N ASP A 46 -13.90 5.70 5.05
CA ASP A 46 -14.51 4.41 4.74
C ASP A 46 -13.51 3.44 4.11
N VAL A 47 -12.57 3.95 3.34
CA VAL A 47 -11.58 3.16 2.61
C VAL A 47 -10.22 3.82 2.74
N VAL A 48 -9.18 2.99 2.89
CA VAL A 48 -7.79 3.45 2.92
C VAL A 48 -7.10 3.04 1.63
N ILE A 49 -6.49 3.98 0.94
CA ILE A 49 -5.63 3.71 -0.21
C ILE A 49 -4.19 3.87 0.24
N GLU A 50 -3.45 2.77 0.23
CA GLU A 50 -2.04 2.77 0.58
C GLU A 50 -1.21 2.90 -0.69
N LEU A 51 -0.43 3.96 -0.79
CA LEU A 51 0.41 4.23 -1.94
C LEU A 51 1.81 3.67 -1.70
N LEU A 52 2.18 2.64 -2.45
CA LEU A 52 3.50 2.01 -2.37
C LEU A 52 4.27 2.26 -3.67
N ASP A 53 5.59 2.29 -3.56
CA ASP A 53 6.46 2.36 -4.73
C ASP A 53 6.52 0.97 -5.38
N ALA A 54 6.06 0.86 -6.64
CA ALA A 54 6.02 -0.42 -7.35
C ALA A 54 7.40 -1.07 -7.53
N ARG A 55 8.46 -0.28 -7.45
CA ARG A 55 9.83 -0.78 -7.56
C ARG A 55 10.28 -1.52 -6.30
N ILE A 56 9.79 -1.11 -5.14
CA ILE A 56 10.21 -1.63 -3.83
C ILE A 56 9.02 -1.66 -2.86
N PRO A 57 7.94 -2.42 -3.13
CA PRO A 57 6.72 -2.34 -2.33
C PRO A 57 6.92 -2.61 -0.84
N TYR A 58 7.71 -3.61 -0.50
CA TYR A 58 7.99 -3.91 0.92
C TYR A 58 8.75 -2.81 1.63
N SER A 59 9.77 -2.24 0.97
CA SER A 59 10.60 -1.19 1.57
C SER A 59 9.86 0.12 1.74
N SER A 60 8.84 0.35 0.93
CA SER A 60 8.02 1.56 1.01
C SER A 60 6.85 1.41 2.00
N ALA A 61 6.52 0.20 2.42
CA ALA A 61 5.47 -0.04 3.39
C ALA A 61 5.92 0.34 4.80
N ASN A 62 5.05 0.99 5.55
CA ASN A 62 5.31 1.36 6.94
C ASN A 62 4.64 0.35 7.87
N PRO A 63 5.40 -0.44 8.67
CA PRO A 63 4.81 -1.46 9.55
C PRO A 63 3.84 -0.90 10.57
N MET A 64 4.12 0.28 11.13
CA MET A 64 3.22 0.94 12.08
C MET A 64 1.88 1.27 11.41
N LEU A 65 1.93 1.78 10.19
CA LEU A 65 0.73 2.10 9.43
C LEU A 65 -0.10 0.85 9.13
N GLN A 66 0.56 -0.27 8.81
CA GLN A 66 -0.12 -1.55 8.55
C GLN A 66 -0.99 -1.99 9.73
N GLU A 67 -0.49 -1.87 10.95
CA GLU A 67 -1.25 -2.22 12.15
C GLU A 67 -2.46 -1.32 12.34
N ILE A 68 -2.28 -0.02 12.13
CA ILE A 68 -3.32 0.97 12.35
C ILE A 68 -4.48 0.80 11.37
N ILE A 69 -4.18 0.52 10.10
CA ILE A 69 -5.20 0.44 9.04
C ILE A 69 -5.80 -0.95 8.87
N ALA A 70 -5.32 -1.95 9.60
CA ALA A 70 -5.75 -3.35 9.43
C ALA A 70 -7.26 -3.55 9.61
N GLY A 71 -7.94 -2.70 10.39
CA GLY A 71 -9.38 -2.79 10.63
C GLY A 71 -10.26 -2.10 9.59
N LYS A 72 -9.68 -1.46 8.57
CA LYS A 72 -10.43 -0.74 7.54
C LYS A 72 -10.30 -1.43 6.18
N PRO A 73 -11.34 -1.35 5.32
CA PRO A 73 -11.20 -1.74 3.92
C PRO A 73 -10.05 -0.98 3.30
N ARG A 74 -9.13 -1.69 2.67
CA ARG A 74 -7.95 -1.06 2.10
C ARG A 74 -7.61 -1.60 0.74
N LEU A 75 -6.90 -0.79 -0.01
CA LEU A 75 -6.49 -1.04 -1.37
C LEU A 75 -5.07 -0.52 -1.53
N VAL A 76 -4.24 -1.26 -2.23
CA VAL A 76 -2.85 -0.87 -2.48
C VAL A 76 -2.73 -0.32 -3.90
N ALA A 77 -2.16 0.86 -4.03
CA ALA A 77 -1.79 1.43 -5.32
C ALA A 77 -0.26 1.33 -5.46
N LEU A 78 0.19 0.51 -6.42
CA LEU A 78 1.60 0.36 -6.73
C LEU A 78 2.00 1.45 -7.71
N ASN A 79 2.47 2.57 -7.19
CA ASN A 79 2.83 3.74 -7.97
C ASN A 79 4.18 3.56 -8.67
N LYS A 80 4.44 4.38 -9.67
CA LYS A 80 5.65 4.32 -10.51
C LYS A 80 5.80 2.98 -11.22
N SER A 81 4.68 2.40 -11.64
CA SER A 81 4.67 1.10 -12.31
C SER A 81 5.43 1.10 -13.64
N ASP A 82 5.55 2.25 -14.28
CA ASP A 82 6.36 2.47 -15.48
C ASP A 82 7.85 2.21 -15.27
N LEU A 83 8.32 2.37 -14.01
CA LEU A 83 9.73 2.19 -13.63
C LEU A 83 10.02 0.80 -13.05
N ALA A 84 8.99 -0.04 -12.90
CA ALA A 84 9.10 -1.37 -12.31
C ALA A 84 9.04 -2.46 -13.37
N ASP A 85 9.59 -3.63 -13.04
CA ASP A 85 9.44 -4.82 -13.89
C ASP A 85 7.97 -5.27 -13.88
N ARG A 86 7.38 -5.42 -15.07
CA ARG A 86 5.95 -5.77 -15.21
C ARG A 86 5.62 -7.14 -14.63
N ALA A 87 6.50 -8.12 -14.81
CA ALA A 87 6.27 -9.46 -14.29
C ALA A 87 6.29 -9.47 -12.77
N VAL A 88 7.23 -8.77 -12.15
CA VAL A 88 7.34 -8.62 -10.70
C VAL A 88 6.15 -7.84 -10.15
N THR A 89 5.73 -6.78 -10.83
CA THR A 89 4.55 -6.00 -10.42
C THR A 89 3.29 -6.88 -10.40
N ARG A 90 3.09 -7.73 -11.43
CA ARG A 90 1.97 -8.67 -11.46
C ARG A 90 2.01 -9.66 -10.31
N GLN A 91 3.21 -10.13 -9.93
CA GLN A 91 3.38 -11.02 -8.78
C GLN A 91 3.00 -10.33 -7.47
N TRP A 92 3.35 -9.04 -7.32
CA TRP A 92 2.96 -8.25 -6.15
C TRP A 92 1.44 -8.06 -6.08
N VAL A 93 0.80 -7.79 -7.19
CA VAL A 93 -0.67 -7.68 -7.25
C VAL A 93 -1.31 -9.00 -6.79
N LYS A 94 -0.82 -10.13 -7.27
CA LYS A 94 -1.30 -11.45 -6.84
C LYS A 94 -1.05 -11.72 -5.37
N TYR A 95 0.12 -11.31 -4.87
CA TYR A 95 0.49 -11.47 -3.47
C TYR A 95 -0.49 -10.72 -2.56
N PHE A 96 -0.75 -9.47 -2.83
CA PHE A 96 -1.71 -8.69 -2.03
C PHE A 96 -3.12 -9.27 -2.13
N LYS A 97 -3.52 -9.72 -3.31
CA LYS A 97 -4.82 -10.35 -3.49
C LYS A 97 -4.99 -11.59 -2.63
N LYS A 98 -3.95 -12.41 -2.50
CA LYS A 98 -3.97 -13.58 -1.61
C LYS A 98 -4.10 -13.19 -0.14
N GLN A 99 -3.63 -12.01 0.23
CA GLN A 99 -3.79 -11.46 1.58
C GLN A 99 -5.16 -10.81 1.78
N GLY A 100 -6.03 -10.86 0.77
CA GLY A 100 -7.32 -10.18 0.82
C GLY A 100 -7.25 -8.68 0.57
N ILE A 101 -6.15 -8.21 0.01
CA ILE A 101 -5.92 -6.78 -0.24
C ILE A 101 -5.88 -6.54 -1.74
N PRO A 102 -6.88 -5.88 -2.33
CA PRO A 102 -6.83 -5.51 -3.74
C PRO A 102 -5.64 -4.58 -4.01
N ALA A 103 -4.96 -4.79 -5.13
CA ALA A 103 -3.83 -3.96 -5.52
C ALA A 103 -3.91 -3.61 -7.01
N VAL A 104 -3.52 -2.40 -7.34
CA VAL A 104 -3.53 -1.87 -8.71
C VAL A 104 -2.19 -1.23 -9.01
N ALA A 105 -1.61 -1.56 -10.15
CA ALA A 105 -0.44 -0.86 -10.66
C ALA A 105 -0.88 0.47 -11.26
N VAL A 106 -0.26 1.57 -10.83
CA VAL A 106 -0.59 2.91 -11.30
C VAL A 106 0.66 3.65 -11.76
N ASP A 107 0.46 4.50 -12.75
CA ASP A 107 1.43 5.48 -13.21
C ASP A 107 0.71 6.82 -13.18
N ALA A 108 0.79 7.50 -12.04
CA ALA A 108 0.02 8.70 -11.79
C ALA A 108 0.31 9.81 -12.82
N PRO A 109 1.57 10.11 -13.19
CA PRO A 109 1.83 11.13 -14.19
C PRO A 109 1.21 10.85 -15.56
N GLN A 110 1.11 9.59 -15.96
CA GLN A 110 0.52 9.19 -17.24
C GLN A 110 -0.97 8.85 -17.14
N GLY A 111 -1.52 8.86 -15.94
CA GLY A 111 -2.92 8.51 -15.71
C GLY A 111 -3.25 7.03 -15.87
N ARG A 112 -2.25 6.15 -16.00
CA ARG A 112 -2.48 4.71 -16.15
C ARG A 112 -2.91 4.08 -14.83
N GLY A 113 -3.93 3.24 -14.90
CA GLY A 113 -4.45 2.53 -13.73
C GLY A 113 -5.35 3.38 -12.83
N ILE A 114 -5.49 4.66 -13.07
CA ILE A 114 -6.28 5.55 -12.21
C ILE A 114 -7.77 5.20 -12.27
N LYS A 115 -8.31 4.94 -13.46
CA LYS A 115 -9.73 4.53 -13.60
C LYS A 115 -10.02 3.25 -12.84
N GLN A 116 -9.11 2.28 -12.92
CA GLN A 116 -9.23 1.02 -12.19
C GLN A 116 -9.16 1.26 -10.68
N LEU A 117 -8.26 2.12 -10.23
CA LEU A 117 -8.12 2.49 -8.83
C LEU A 117 -9.42 3.11 -8.30
N VAL A 118 -10.00 4.04 -9.03
CA VAL A 118 -11.27 4.69 -8.67
C VAL A 118 -12.40 3.67 -8.60
N ALA A 119 -12.52 2.80 -9.61
CA ALA A 119 -13.57 1.77 -9.64
C ALA A 119 -13.46 0.81 -8.46
N MET A 120 -12.25 0.37 -8.12
CA MET A 120 -12.01 -0.52 -6.98
C MET A 120 -12.29 0.17 -5.65
N THR A 121 -11.97 1.46 -5.54
CA THR A 121 -12.28 2.25 -4.35
C THR A 121 -13.78 2.37 -4.14
N GLU A 122 -14.54 2.66 -5.20
CA GLU A 122 -16.00 2.73 -5.15
C GLU A 122 -16.60 1.39 -4.74
N GLU A 123 -16.08 0.30 -5.27
CA GLU A 123 -16.56 -1.04 -4.93
C GLU A 123 -16.33 -1.37 -3.45
N LEU A 124 -15.17 -1.01 -2.89
CA LEU A 124 -14.88 -1.21 -1.48
C LEU A 124 -15.74 -0.32 -0.57
N ALA A 125 -16.10 0.86 -1.02
CA ALA A 125 -16.91 1.81 -0.26
C ALA A 125 -18.42 1.51 -0.36
N ARG A 126 -18.85 0.73 -1.35
CA ARG A 126 -20.27 0.47 -1.62
C ARG A 126 -21.07 -0.04 -0.41
N PRO A 127 -20.58 -1.00 0.39
CA PRO A 127 -21.32 -1.47 1.57
C PRO A 127 -21.61 -0.36 2.58
N MET A 128 -20.71 0.61 2.72
CA MET A 128 -20.90 1.76 3.60
C MET A 128 -21.92 2.74 3.04
N THR A 129 -21.86 2.98 1.73
CA THR A 129 -22.79 3.85 1.02
C THR A 129 -24.22 3.29 1.08
N ASP A 130 -24.38 2.00 0.87
CA ASP A 130 -25.68 1.33 0.93
C ASP A 130 -26.31 1.40 2.32
N LYS A 131 -25.52 1.37 3.38
CA LYS A 131 -26.02 1.56 4.75
C LYS A 131 -26.53 2.96 5.00
N LEU A 132 -25.95 3.97 4.35
CA LEU A 132 -26.36 5.35 4.51
C LEU A 132 -27.65 5.66 3.74
N VAL A 133 -27.95 4.90 2.70
CA VAL A 133 -29.12 5.10 1.82
C VAL A 133 -30.31 4.27 2.26
N SER A 134 -30.06 3.20 3.01
CA SER A 134 -31.15 2.40 3.60
C SER A 134 -31.67 3.01 4.94
#